data_e4c5ea4bedfc5061314fa070a7083194
#
_entry.id   e4c5ea4bedfc5061314fa070a7083194
#
_cell.length_a   1.000
_cell.length_b   1.000
_cell.length_c   1.000
_cell.angle_alpha   90.00
_cell.angle_beta   90.00
_cell.angle_gamma   90.00
#
_symmetry.space_group_name_H-M   'P 1'
#
loop_
_entity.id
_entity.type
_entity.pdbx_description
1 polymer ?
#
loop_
_entity_poly.entity_id
_entity_poly.type
_entity_poly.pdbx_seq_one_letter_code
_entity_poly.pdbx_strand_id
1 'polypeptide(L)'
;MKKFIVLLGLCLFLASTISFAEDIPYLLTASSKGDLATVKAMLESGVNANTKDADGITALMYAARKNRAEVAAALINKGAEVNAKDKGGWTALMFAAKKNHVATAKVLLEKGADPKIRDDSGWSAFGMAATSGYNEIVDLMIKHGVDANAKSDDGKTALMYAAKSGDVPTITSLMTQGAQPNAHDRLGATPLMYAAREGHTPAVAYMLDKGANVDEQDQSRWTALTWAVKKAQVEVAKTLIAKGADVDHEDSEGTPILHLAVDTSSLEMVKLLLENKVNVKARDKYGLTAYVYALKKGNPEIVKLIKDAGGKY
;
A
#
# COMPACT_ATOMS: atom_id res chain seq x y z
N MET A 1 7.73 -85.62 -29.89
CA MET A 1 6.60 -84.75 -30.24
C MET A 1 6.50 -83.65 -29.18
N LYS A 2 6.82 -82.46 -29.53
CA LYS A 2 7.09 -81.33 -28.65
C LYS A 2 5.78 -80.64 -28.19
N LYS A 3 5.58 -80.56 -26.86
CA LYS A 3 4.48 -79.78 -26.31
C LYS A 3 5.00 -78.38 -25.94
N PHE A 4 4.40 -77.37 -26.59
CA PHE A 4 4.59 -75.96 -26.24
C PHE A 4 3.72 -75.65 -25.03
N ILE A 5 4.33 -75.25 -23.94
CA ILE A 5 3.65 -74.69 -22.76
C ILE A 5 3.69 -73.15 -22.91
N VAL A 6 2.52 -72.59 -23.07
CA VAL A 6 2.32 -71.11 -23.04
C VAL A 6 2.20 -70.76 -21.56
N LEU A 7 3.17 -69.99 -21.06
CA LEU A 7 3.16 -69.43 -19.71
C LEU A 7 2.41 -68.10 -19.80
N LEU A 8 1.16 -68.08 -19.29
CA LEU A 8 0.41 -66.83 -19.07
C LEU A 8 0.98 -66.18 -17.81
N GLY A 9 1.77 -65.12 -17.99
CA GLY A 9 2.25 -64.29 -16.89
C GLY A 9 1.13 -63.42 -16.34
N LEU A 10 0.71 -63.73 -15.13
CA LEU A 10 -0.22 -62.95 -14.35
C LEU A 10 0.51 -61.67 -13.88
N CYS A 11 0.37 -60.57 -14.62
CA CYS A 11 0.77 -59.26 -14.13
C CYS A 11 -0.19 -58.81 -13.03
N LEU A 12 0.17 -59.04 -11.78
CA LEU A 12 -0.39 -58.40 -10.63
C LEU A 12 -0.07 -56.90 -10.74
N PHE A 13 -1.04 -56.10 -11.14
CA PHE A 13 -1.02 -54.65 -10.97
C PHE A 13 -1.07 -54.38 -9.46
N LEU A 14 0.07 -54.17 -8.86
CA LEU A 14 0.21 -53.44 -7.62
C LEU A 14 -0.20 -51.99 -7.96
N ALA A 15 -1.46 -51.66 -7.71
CA ALA A 15 -1.89 -50.29 -7.62
C ALA A 15 -1.20 -49.66 -6.41
N SER A 16 0.06 -49.22 -6.60
CA SER A 16 0.64 -48.22 -5.71
C SER A 16 -0.26 -46.99 -5.84
N THR A 17 -0.88 -46.61 -4.76
CA THR A 17 -1.50 -45.28 -4.58
C THR A 17 -0.37 -44.27 -4.71
N ILE A 18 -0.08 -43.88 -5.96
CA ILE A 18 0.68 -42.69 -6.25
C ILE A 18 -0.20 -41.57 -5.74
N SER A 19 0.16 -40.98 -4.63
CA SER A 19 -0.30 -39.70 -4.21
C SER A 19 -0.04 -38.77 -5.40
N PHE A 20 -1.09 -38.38 -6.11
CA PHE A 20 -1.03 -37.33 -7.09
C PHE A 20 -0.74 -36.04 -6.29
N ALA A 21 0.54 -35.75 -6.05
CA ALA A 21 0.96 -34.35 -6.05
C ALA A 21 0.48 -33.82 -7.39
N GLU A 22 -0.46 -32.88 -7.40
CA GLU A 22 -1.01 -32.30 -8.63
C GLU A 22 0.17 -31.91 -9.51
N ASP A 23 0.40 -32.64 -10.62
CA ASP A 23 1.49 -32.39 -11.54
C ASP A 23 1.26 -31.00 -12.17
N ILE A 24 2.03 -30.02 -11.71
CA ILE A 24 2.00 -28.68 -12.32
C ILE A 24 2.36 -28.86 -13.80
N PRO A 25 1.46 -28.47 -14.73
CA PRO A 25 1.70 -28.64 -16.17
C PRO A 25 3.08 -28.11 -16.58
N TYR A 26 3.78 -28.84 -17.44
CA TYR A 26 5.18 -28.52 -17.75
C TYR A 26 5.38 -27.11 -18.34
N LEU A 27 4.38 -26.57 -19.08
CA LEU A 27 4.38 -25.19 -19.56
C LEU A 27 4.49 -24.16 -18.41
N LEU A 28 3.82 -24.40 -17.28
CA LEU A 28 3.86 -23.50 -16.11
C LEU A 28 5.26 -23.50 -15.49
N THR A 29 5.83 -24.69 -15.35
CA THR A 29 7.18 -24.87 -14.81
C THR A 29 8.24 -24.21 -15.71
N ALA A 30 8.21 -24.44 -17.02
CA ALA A 30 9.09 -23.80 -17.99
C ALA A 30 8.94 -22.28 -17.99
N SER A 31 7.70 -21.79 -17.91
CA SER A 31 7.40 -20.34 -17.83
C SER A 31 7.97 -19.70 -16.53
N SER A 32 7.83 -20.38 -15.39
CA SER A 32 8.40 -19.94 -14.13
C SER A 32 9.93 -19.88 -14.17
N LYS A 33 10.57 -20.88 -14.77
CA LYS A 33 12.03 -20.94 -14.92
C LYS A 33 12.55 -19.88 -15.91
N GLY A 34 11.74 -19.44 -16.85
CA GLY A 34 12.13 -18.53 -17.92
C GLY A 34 12.75 -19.25 -19.11
N ASP A 35 12.49 -20.56 -19.25
CA ASP A 35 12.97 -21.37 -20.38
C ASP A 35 12.17 -21.03 -21.64
N LEU A 36 12.58 -19.95 -22.31
CA LEU A 36 11.93 -19.41 -23.50
C LEU A 36 11.93 -20.41 -24.64
N ALA A 37 13.00 -21.21 -24.80
CA ALA A 37 13.10 -22.17 -25.88
C ALA A 37 12.05 -23.27 -25.73
N THR A 38 11.97 -23.87 -24.55
CA THR A 38 10.95 -24.87 -24.23
C THR A 38 9.53 -24.32 -24.33
N VAL A 39 9.28 -23.11 -23.79
CA VAL A 39 7.97 -22.47 -23.89
C VAL A 39 7.56 -22.28 -25.34
N LYS A 40 8.44 -21.76 -26.20
CA LYS A 40 8.15 -21.59 -27.65
C LYS A 40 7.86 -22.91 -28.33
N ALA A 41 8.70 -23.93 -28.13
CA ALA A 41 8.49 -25.26 -28.71
C ALA A 41 7.15 -25.87 -28.29
N MET A 42 6.78 -25.76 -27.01
CA MET A 42 5.48 -26.24 -26.52
C MET A 42 4.30 -25.51 -27.16
N LEU A 43 4.37 -24.18 -27.27
CA LEU A 43 3.32 -23.38 -27.90
C LEU A 43 3.21 -23.64 -29.42
N GLU A 44 4.32 -23.90 -30.10
CA GLU A 44 4.36 -24.28 -31.52
C GLU A 44 3.80 -25.68 -31.76
N SER A 45 3.97 -26.59 -30.79
CA SER A 45 3.36 -27.92 -30.83
C SER A 45 1.85 -27.93 -30.50
N GLY A 46 1.25 -26.78 -30.23
CA GLY A 46 -0.19 -26.65 -29.97
C GLY A 46 -0.59 -26.74 -28.49
N VAL A 47 0.37 -26.71 -27.54
CA VAL A 47 0.02 -26.62 -26.12
C VAL A 47 -0.72 -25.31 -25.86
N ASN A 48 -1.84 -25.39 -25.13
CA ASN A 48 -2.68 -24.23 -24.85
C ASN A 48 -1.95 -23.19 -23.97
N ALA A 49 -1.75 -21.97 -24.48
CA ALA A 49 -1.11 -20.86 -23.76
C ALA A 49 -1.86 -20.47 -22.47
N ASN A 50 -3.15 -20.83 -22.37
CA ASN A 50 -4.02 -20.56 -21.22
C ASN A 50 -4.07 -21.72 -20.22
N THR A 51 -3.14 -22.67 -20.32
CA THR A 51 -2.97 -23.73 -19.32
C THR A 51 -2.79 -23.13 -17.93
N LYS A 52 -3.50 -23.69 -16.95
CA LYS A 52 -3.51 -23.24 -15.55
C LYS A 52 -3.45 -24.41 -14.60
N ASP A 53 -2.95 -24.16 -13.39
CA ASP A 53 -2.97 -25.12 -12.30
C ASP A 53 -4.33 -25.18 -11.59
N ALA A 54 -4.39 -25.93 -10.49
CA ALA A 54 -5.58 -26.10 -9.67
C ALA A 54 -6.06 -24.78 -9.03
N ASP A 55 -5.15 -23.83 -8.78
CA ASP A 55 -5.47 -22.50 -8.23
C ASP A 55 -5.85 -21.48 -9.32
N GLY A 56 -5.87 -21.88 -10.57
CA GLY A 56 -6.18 -21.02 -11.70
C GLY A 56 -4.99 -20.17 -12.15
N ILE A 57 -3.78 -20.40 -11.61
CA ILE A 57 -2.58 -19.65 -11.98
C ILE A 57 -2.10 -20.11 -13.36
N THR A 58 -2.07 -19.17 -14.31
CA THR A 58 -1.68 -19.42 -15.70
C THR A 58 -0.17 -19.39 -15.90
N ALA A 59 0.30 -19.91 -17.04
CA ALA A 59 1.71 -19.80 -17.45
C ALA A 59 2.19 -18.33 -17.47
N LEU A 60 1.34 -17.40 -17.91
CA LEU A 60 1.62 -15.96 -17.93
C LEU A 60 1.79 -15.40 -16.51
N MET A 61 0.97 -15.83 -15.54
CA MET A 61 1.10 -15.43 -14.14
C MET A 61 2.38 -15.97 -13.51
N TYR A 62 2.77 -17.22 -13.82
CA TYR A 62 4.05 -17.77 -13.39
C TYR A 62 5.24 -17.00 -13.95
N ALA A 63 5.21 -16.63 -15.24
CA ALA A 63 6.22 -15.80 -15.87
C ALA A 63 6.29 -14.41 -15.18
N ALA A 64 5.14 -13.79 -14.92
CA ALA A 64 5.06 -12.48 -14.27
C ALA A 64 5.61 -12.51 -12.83
N ARG A 65 5.26 -13.53 -12.05
CA ARG A 65 5.74 -13.72 -10.68
C ARG A 65 7.26 -13.88 -10.56
N LYS A 66 7.92 -14.30 -11.66
CA LYS A 66 9.35 -14.57 -11.74
C LYS A 66 10.13 -13.63 -12.65
N ASN A 67 9.52 -12.51 -13.06
CA ASN A 67 10.12 -11.49 -13.95
C ASN A 67 10.63 -12.06 -15.28
N ARG A 68 9.84 -12.91 -15.93
CA ARG A 68 10.22 -13.56 -17.21
C ARG A 68 9.55 -12.82 -18.38
N ALA A 69 10.01 -11.59 -18.65
CA ALA A 69 9.39 -10.69 -19.61
C ALA A 69 9.30 -11.28 -21.03
N GLU A 70 10.35 -11.94 -21.51
CA GLU A 70 10.38 -12.55 -22.85
C GLU A 70 9.42 -13.74 -22.95
N VAL A 71 9.31 -14.55 -21.88
CA VAL A 71 8.34 -15.65 -21.81
C VAL A 71 6.92 -15.09 -21.78
N ALA A 72 6.67 -14.03 -21.00
CA ALA A 72 5.37 -13.36 -20.99
C ALA A 72 4.97 -12.86 -22.37
N ALA A 73 5.89 -12.21 -23.09
CA ALA A 73 5.66 -11.77 -24.46
C ALA A 73 5.36 -12.95 -25.42
N ALA A 74 6.10 -14.06 -25.32
CA ALA A 74 5.89 -15.24 -26.16
C ALA A 74 4.52 -15.89 -25.88
N LEU A 75 4.11 -16.02 -24.63
CA LEU A 75 2.80 -16.54 -24.24
C LEU A 75 1.67 -15.68 -24.81
N ILE A 76 1.74 -14.36 -24.64
CA ILE A 76 0.70 -13.43 -25.13
C ILE A 76 0.62 -13.45 -26.66
N ASN A 77 1.76 -13.46 -27.37
CA ASN A 77 1.79 -13.55 -28.82
C ASN A 77 1.18 -14.87 -29.35
N LYS A 78 1.07 -15.91 -28.51
CA LYS A 78 0.45 -17.20 -28.82
C LYS A 78 -0.95 -17.35 -28.18
N GLY A 79 -1.59 -16.24 -27.82
CA GLY A 79 -2.99 -16.20 -27.40
C GLY A 79 -3.22 -16.40 -25.90
N ALA A 80 -2.20 -16.20 -25.05
CA ALA A 80 -2.45 -16.14 -23.61
C ALA A 80 -3.35 -14.96 -23.27
N GLU A 81 -4.38 -15.19 -22.46
CA GLU A 81 -5.31 -14.18 -21.96
C GLU A 81 -4.60 -13.28 -20.96
N VAL A 82 -4.24 -12.06 -21.39
CA VAL A 82 -3.42 -11.12 -20.59
C VAL A 82 -4.08 -10.73 -19.27
N ASN A 83 -5.42 -10.70 -19.24
CA ASN A 83 -6.23 -10.28 -18.10
C ASN A 83 -6.89 -11.46 -17.36
N ALA A 84 -6.45 -12.70 -17.61
CA ALA A 84 -6.93 -13.87 -16.88
C ALA A 84 -6.76 -13.65 -15.37
N LYS A 85 -7.72 -14.17 -14.59
CA LYS A 85 -7.69 -14.15 -13.13
C LYS A 85 -7.47 -15.55 -12.55
N ASP A 86 -6.68 -15.65 -11.51
CA ASP A 86 -6.63 -16.85 -10.65
C ASP A 86 -7.84 -16.91 -9.70
N LYS A 87 -7.89 -17.90 -8.82
CA LYS A 87 -8.99 -18.07 -7.84
C LYS A 87 -9.11 -16.93 -6.83
N GLY A 88 -8.08 -16.12 -6.62
CA GLY A 88 -8.09 -14.94 -5.75
C GLY A 88 -8.34 -13.63 -6.50
N GLY A 89 -8.67 -13.71 -7.80
CA GLY A 89 -8.85 -12.54 -8.65
C GLY A 89 -7.55 -11.89 -9.14
N TRP A 90 -6.38 -12.50 -8.90
CA TRP A 90 -5.09 -11.94 -9.29
C TRP A 90 -4.83 -12.10 -10.78
N THR A 91 -4.29 -11.04 -11.39
CA THR A 91 -3.81 -11.04 -12.76
C THR A 91 -2.28 -11.13 -12.83
N ALA A 92 -1.75 -11.44 -14.02
CA ALA A 92 -0.30 -11.42 -14.26
C ALA A 92 0.33 -10.06 -13.90
N LEU A 93 -0.37 -8.94 -14.21
CA LEU A 93 0.09 -7.60 -13.88
C LEU A 93 0.18 -7.37 -12.36
N MET A 94 -0.76 -7.91 -11.56
CA MET A 94 -0.71 -7.82 -10.10
C MET A 94 0.50 -8.57 -9.53
N PHE A 95 0.82 -9.76 -10.05
CA PHE A 95 2.02 -10.50 -9.66
C PHE A 95 3.31 -9.72 -9.97
N ALA A 96 3.40 -9.11 -11.16
CA ALA A 96 4.54 -8.28 -11.53
C ALA A 96 4.64 -7.03 -10.64
N ALA A 97 3.54 -6.34 -10.40
CA ALA A 97 3.48 -5.14 -9.57
C ALA A 97 3.87 -5.41 -8.11
N LYS A 98 3.33 -6.48 -7.52
CA LYS A 98 3.63 -6.86 -6.12
C LYS A 98 5.11 -7.18 -5.87
N LYS A 99 5.85 -7.56 -6.91
CA LYS A 99 7.26 -7.98 -6.84
C LYS A 99 8.25 -6.98 -7.46
N ASN A 100 7.78 -5.81 -7.87
CA ASN A 100 8.58 -4.79 -8.57
C ASN A 100 9.24 -5.30 -9.85
N HIS A 101 8.55 -6.11 -10.61
CA HIS A 101 9.04 -6.70 -11.86
C HIS A 101 8.75 -5.77 -13.05
N VAL A 102 9.49 -4.66 -13.12
CA VAL A 102 9.27 -3.56 -14.07
C VAL A 102 9.26 -4.04 -15.52
N ALA A 103 10.26 -4.85 -15.93
CA ALA A 103 10.35 -5.34 -17.29
C ALA A 103 9.11 -6.15 -17.71
N THR A 104 8.63 -7.03 -16.84
CA THR A 104 7.43 -7.83 -17.13
C THR A 104 6.16 -6.99 -17.07
N ALA A 105 6.05 -6.05 -16.11
CA ALA A 105 4.92 -5.13 -16.03
C ALA A 105 4.80 -4.27 -17.30
N LYS A 106 5.92 -3.79 -17.84
CA LYS A 106 5.98 -3.05 -19.10
C LYS A 106 5.44 -3.88 -20.26
N VAL A 107 5.95 -5.10 -20.43
CA VAL A 107 5.47 -6.02 -21.49
C VAL A 107 3.96 -6.28 -21.35
N LEU A 108 3.48 -6.55 -20.14
CA LEU A 108 2.06 -6.81 -19.91
C LEU A 108 1.20 -5.60 -20.27
N LEU A 109 1.58 -4.40 -19.85
CA LEU A 109 0.85 -3.17 -20.17
C LEU A 109 0.86 -2.86 -21.68
N GLU A 110 2.00 -2.99 -22.35
CA GLU A 110 2.13 -2.83 -23.81
C GLU A 110 1.27 -3.85 -24.60
N LYS A 111 0.99 -5.01 -24.00
CA LYS A 111 0.15 -6.07 -24.57
C LYS A 111 -1.29 -6.03 -24.09
N GLY A 112 -1.74 -4.94 -23.48
CA GLY A 112 -3.14 -4.71 -23.13
C GLY A 112 -3.57 -5.26 -21.76
N ALA A 113 -2.63 -5.48 -20.84
CA ALA A 113 -3.02 -5.73 -19.44
C ALA A 113 -3.77 -4.52 -18.88
N ASP A 114 -4.94 -4.77 -18.30
CA ASP A 114 -5.76 -3.73 -17.67
C ASP A 114 -5.32 -3.50 -16.21
N PRO A 115 -4.69 -2.36 -15.91
CA PRO A 115 -4.21 -2.05 -14.57
C PRO A 115 -5.34 -1.71 -13.57
N LYS A 116 -6.57 -1.58 -14.03
CA LYS A 116 -7.75 -1.23 -13.21
C LYS A 116 -8.45 -2.46 -12.62
N ILE A 117 -8.12 -3.66 -13.09
CA ILE A 117 -8.68 -4.90 -12.53
C ILE A 117 -8.34 -4.98 -11.05
N ARG A 118 -9.34 -5.41 -10.25
CA ARG A 118 -9.19 -5.64 -8.82
C ARG A 118 -9.28 -7.13 -8.50
N ASP A 119 -8.51 -7.53 -7.51
CA ASP A 119 -8.61 -8.85 -6.89
C ASP A 119 -9.85 -8.92 -5.97
N ASP A 120 -10.10 -10.08 -5.36
CA ASP A 120 -11.25 -10.33 -4.49
C ASP A 120 -11.19 -9.53 -3.17
N SER A 121 -10.03 -8.97 -2.85
CA SER A 121 -9.81 -8.06 -1.71
C SER A 121 -9.91 -6.57 -2.11
N GLY A 122 -10.27 -6.26 -3.37
CA GLY A 122 -10.41 -4.92 -3.90
C GLY A 122 -9.08 -4.24 -4.31
N TRP A 123 -7.94 -4.94 -4.28
CA TRP A 123 -6.64 -4.40 -4.66
C TRP A 123 -6.43 -4.43 -6.17
N SER A 124 -5.94 -3.33 -6.72
CA SER A 124 -5.43 -3.27 -8.10
C SER A 124 -3.90 -3.38 -8.13
N ALA A 125 -3.34 -3.71 -9.29
CA ALA A 125 -1.89 -3.69 -9.51
C ALA A 125 -1.27 -2.32 -9.19
N PHE A 126 -1.99 -1.23 -9.51
CA PHE A 126 -1.59 0.15 -9.20
C PHE A 126 -1.52 0.41 -7.69
N GLY A 127 -2.56 0.03 -6.95
CA GLY A 127 -2.58 0.16 -5.49
C GLY A 127 -1.47 -0.64 -4.80
N MET A 128 -1.19 -1.86 -5.30
CA MET A 128 -0.10 -2.70 -4.79
C MET A 128 1.27 -2.05 -5.00
N ALA A 129 1.53 -1.48 -6.19
CA ALA A 129 2.78 -0.79 -6.50
C ALA A 129 2.94 0.48 -5.66
N ALA A 130 1.90 1.31 -5.55
CA ALA A 130 1.92 2.54 -4.77
C ALA A 130 2.18 2.29 -3.27
N THR A 131 1.52 1.27 -2.69
CA THR A 131 1.72 0.90 -1.27
C THR A 131 3.13 0.39 -0.99
N SER A 132 3.79 -0.21 -1.99
CA SER A 132 5.12 -0.80 -1.86
C SER A 132 6.25 0.17 -2.26
N GLY A 133 5.93 1.42 -2.68
CA GLY A 133 6.92 2.40 -3.10
C GLY A 133 7.57 2.10 -4.46
N TYR A 134 6.88 1.40 -5.35
CA TYR A 134 7.42 1.01 -6.66
C TYR A 134 7.07 2.06 -7.72
N ASN A 135 7.70 3.24 -7.61
CA ASN A 135 7.42 4.42 -8.41
C ASN A 135 7.49 4.16 -9.92
N GLU A 136 8.46 3.39 -10.41
CA GLU A 136 8.59 3.10 -11.85
C GLU A 136 7.38 2.32 -12.39
N ILE A 137 6.84 1.37 -11.62
CA ILE A 137 5.60 0.65 -11.99
C ILE A 137 4.39 1.57 -11.91
N VAL A 138 4.32 2.43 -10.89
CA VAL A 138 3.28 3.46 -10.75
C VAL A 138 3.27 4.36 -11.99
N ASP A 139 4.43 4.86 -12.40
CA ASP A 139 4.61 5.71 -13.58
C ASP A 139 4.17 5.01 -14.87
N LEU A 140 4.58 3.75 -15.04
CA LEU A 140 4.16 2.94 -16.18
C LEU A 140 2.65 2.81 -16.27
N MET A 141 1.98 2.54 -15.14
CA MET A 141 0.52 2.38 -15.13
C MET A 141 -0.21 3.68 -15.42
N ILE A 142 0.25 4.82 -14.90
CA ILE A 142 -0.35 6.12 -15.20
C ILE A 142 -0.17 6.45 -16.69
N LYS A 143 1.00 6.19 -17.28
CA LYS A 143 1.24 6.32 -18.73
C LYS A 143 0.30 5.44 -19.57
N HIS A 144 -0.20 4.34 -19.01
CA HIS A 144 -1.19 3.45 -19.64
C HIS A 144 -2.64 3.75 -19.19
N GLY A 145 -2.91 4.98 -18.73
CA GLY A 145 -4.26 5.49 -18.52
C GLY A 145 -4.88 5.19 -17.16
N VAL A 146 -4.08 4.83 -16.16
CA VAL A 146 -4.56 4.83 -14.77
C VAL A 146 -4.67 6.28 -14.30
N ASP A 147 -5.83 6.63 -13.75
CA ASP A 147 -6.00 7.91 -13.06
C ASP A 147 -5.17 7.94 -11.76
N ALA A 148 -4.26 8.90 -11.65
CA ALA A 148 -3.47 9.10 -10.44
C ALA A 148 -4.33 9.32 -9.17
N ASN A 149 -5.59 9.73 -9.37
CA ASN A 149 -6.60 9.95 -8.32
C ASN A 149 -7.57 8.78 -8.13
N ALA A 150 -7.33 7.64 -8.80
CA ALA A 150 -8.16 6.45 -8.63
C ALA A 150 -8.23 6.06 -7.15
N LYS A 151 -9.45 5.80 -6.67
CA LYS A 151 -9.72 5.43 -5.28
C LYS A 151 -9.94 3.94 -5.13
N SER A 152 -9.40 3.36 -4.06
CA SER A 152 -9.73 2.01 -3.58
C SER A 152 -11.16 1.96 -2.99
N ASP A 153 -11.60 0.78 -2.57
CA ASP A 153 -12.95 0.61 -2.01
C ASP A 153 -13.15 1.36 -0.68
N ASP A 154 -12.10 1.64 0.06
CA ASP A 154 -12.11 2.49 1.27
C ASP A 154 -11.87 3.99 0.97
N GLY A 155 -11.87 4.37 -0.31
CA GLY A 155 -11.74 5.74 -0.77
C GLY A 155 -10.30 6.26 -0.83
N LYS A 156 -9.30 5.42 -0.54
CA LYS A 156 -7.89 5.84 -0.53
C LYS A 156 -7.31 5.94 -1.93
N THR A 157 -6.50 6.97 -2.15
CA THR A 157 -5.71 7.15 -3.37
C THR A 157 -4.33 6.52 -3.25
N ALA A 158 -3.64 6.35 -4.39
CA ALA A 158 -2.25 5.91 -4.41
C ALA A 158 -1.33 6.86 -3.60
N LEU A 159 -1.60 8.18 -3.64
CA LEU A 159 -0.87 9.18 -2.87
C LEU A 159 -1.00 8.98 -1.35
N MET A 160 -2.17 8.54 -0.85
CA MET A 160 -2.36 8.21 0.57
C MET A 160 -1.52 6.99 0.99
N TYR A 161 -1.41 5.98 0.13
CA TYR A 161 -0.57 4.82 0.41
C TYR A 161 0.92 5.18 0.39
N ALA A 162 1.38 5.96 -0.60
CA ALA A 162 2.74 6.46 -0.67
C ALA A 162 3.09 7.38 0.52
N ALA A 163 2.15 8.23 0.94
CA ALA A 163 2.30 9.09 2.10
C ALA A 163 2.39 8.29 3.41
N LYS A 164 1.60 7.22 3.54
CA LYS A 164 1.65 6.31 4.68
C LYS A 164 2.99 5.55 4.78
N SER A 165 3.60 5.20 3.65
CA SER A 165 4.92 4.54 3.63
C SER A 165 6.09 5.52 3.72
N GLY A 166 5.85 6.83 3.52
CA GLY A 166 6.87 7.88 3.54
C GLY A 166 7.77 7.88 2.29
N ASP A 167 7.37 7.21 1.22
CA ASP A 167 8.16 7.11 -0.01
C ASP A 167 8.06 8.38 -0.85
N VAL A 168 8.96 9.30 -0.59
CA VAL A 168 9.03 10.61 -1.28
C VAL A 168 9.18 10.47 -2.79
N PRO A 169 9.97 9.56 -3.36
CA PRO A 169 10.02 9.35 -4.82
C PRO A 169 8.65 9.03 -5.42
N THR A 170 7.90 8.10 -4.85
CA THR A 170 6.53 7.78 -5.34
C THR A 170 5.56 8.95 -5.12
N ILE A 171 5.63 9.65 -3.98
CA ILE A 171 4.84 10.87 -3.73
C ILE A 171 5.12 11.92 -4.82
N THR A 172 6.42 12.16 -5.11
CA THR A 172 6.85 13.12 -6.14
C THR A 172 6.30 12.75 -7.51
N SER A 173 6.44 11.49 -7.91
CA SER A 173 5.94 11.00 -9.19
C SER A 173 4.43 11.16 -9.31
N LEU A 174 3.67 10.69 -8.31
CA LEU A 174 2.21 10.81 -8.28
C LEU A 174 1.75 12.27 -8.39
N MET A 175 2.33 13.18 -7.61
CA MET A 175 1.95 14.59 -7.62
C MET A 175 2.31 15.27 -8.95
N THR A 176 3.45 14.93 -9.56
CA THR A 176 3.84 15.42 -10.88
C THR A 176 2.86 14.96 -11.96
N GLN A 177 2.22 13.81 -11.79
CA GLN A 177 1.23 13.25 -12.70
C GLN A 177 -0.22 13.61 -12.32
N GLY A 178 -0.42 14.61 -11.46
CA GLY A 178 -1.72 15.20 -11.15
C GLY A 178 -2.47 14.58 -9.98
N ALA A 179 -1.80 13.79 -9.14
CA ALA A 179 -2.41 13.34 -7.89
C ALA A 179 -2.76 14.54 -6.98
N GLN A 180 -3.97 14.56 -6.47
CA GLN A 180 -4.51 15.65 -5.67
C GLN A 180 -4.00 15.57 -4.22
N PRO A 181 -3.23 16.56 -3.72
CA PRO A 181 -2.66 16.53 -2.38
C PRO A 181 -3.73 16.57 -1.27
N ASN A 182 -4.90 17.14 -1.57
CA ASN A 182 -6.00 17.31 -0.63
C ASN A 182 -7.16 16.32 -0.89
N ALA A 183 -6.90 15.21 -1.57
CA ALA A 183 -7.90 14.15 -1.70
C ALA A 183 -8.25 13.56 -0.33
N HIS A 184 -9.53 13.18 -0.15
CA HIS A 184 -10.04 12.59 1.09
C HIS A 184 -10.43 11.12 0.87
N ASP A 185 -10.14 10.26 1.84
CA ASP A 185 -10.71 8.93 1.92
C ASP A 185 -12.13 8.95 2.51
N ARG A 186 -12.70 7.77 2.78
CA ARG A 186 -14.06 7.69 3.37
C ARG A 186 -14.17 8.27 4.79
N LEU A 187 -13.06 8.40 5.51
CA LEU A 187 -13.02 8.99 6.85
C LEU A 187 -12.62 10.47 6.83
N GLY A 188 -12.46 11.06 5.64
CA GLY A 188 -12.00 12.42 5.48
C GLY A 188 -10.50 12.62 5.61
N ALA A 189 -9.72 11.54 5.83
CA ALA A 189 -8.28 11.65 5.99
C ALA A 189 -7.58 11.97 4.67
N THR A 190 -6.58 12.88 4.73
CA THR A 190 -5.76 13.31 3.59
C THR A 190 -4.43 12.57 3.54
N PRO A 191 -3.69 12.62 2.39
CA PRO A 191 -2.32 12.11 2.32
C PRO A 191 -1.40 12.71 3.40
N LEU A 192 -1.53 14.02 3.66
CA LEU A 192 -0.73 14.72 4.68
C LEU A 192 -0.96 14.13 6.08
N MET A 193 -2.20 13.80 6.44
CA MET A 193 -2.54 13.17 7.72
C MET A 193 -1.91 11.78 7.85
N TYR A 194 -1.88 10.99 6.77
CA TYR A 194 -1.23 9.69 6.75
C TYR A 194 0.28 9.81 7.02
N ALA A 195 0.98 10.73 6.32
CA ALA A 195 2.40 10.95 6.52
C ALA A 195 2.70 11.49 7.93
N ALA A 196 1.85 12.40 8.43
CA ALA A 196 2.01 12.99 9.76
C ALA A 196 1.85 11.94 10.87
N ARG A 197 0.85 11.08 10.76
CA ARG A 197 0.59 10.00 11.71
C ARG A 197 1.74 9.01 11.83
N GLU A 198 2.36 8.67 10.70
CA GLU A 198 3.46 7.69 10.65
C GLU A 198 4.85 8.32 10.89
N GLY A 199 4.95 9.66 11.03
CA GLY A 199 6.20 10.33 11.38
C GLY A 199 7.12 10.66 10.19
N HIS A 200 6.60 10.69 8.98
CA HIS A 200 7.38 10.87 7.75
C HIS A 200 7.65 12.35 7.44
N THR A 201 8.55 12.98 8.20
CA THR A 201 8.86 14.41 8.08
C THR A 201 9.22 14.86 6.66
N PRO A 202 10.08 14.15 5.87
CA PRO A 202 10.38 14.55 4.51
C PRO A 202 9.15 14.54 3.58
N ALA A 203 8.25 13.56 3.74
CA ALA A 203 7.03 13.47 2.96
C ALA A 203 6.05 14.61 3.31
N VAL A 204 5.91 14.91 4.61
CA VAL A 204 5.11 16.05 5.12
C VAL A 204 5.61 17.36 4.53
N ALA A 205 6.92 17.65 4.64
CA ALA A 205 7.51 18.87 4.10
C ALA A 205 7.26 19.00 2.59
N TYR A 206 7.52 17.94 1.83
CA TYR A 206 7.33 17.93 0.38
C TYR A 206 5.87 18.20 -0.02
N MET A 207 4.91 17.51 0.61
CA MET A 207 3.49 17.70 0.28
C MET A 207 3.00 19.11 0.61
N LEU A 208 3.44 19.70 1.73
CA LEU A 208 3.13 21.10 2.08
C LEU A 208 3.71 22.07 1.05
N ASP A 209 4.95 21.88 0.60
CA ASP A 209 5.57 22.69 -0.44
C ASP A 209 4.86 22.57 -1.80
N LYS A 210 4.10 21.49 -2.00
CA LYS A 210 3.32 21.21 -3.21
C LYS A 210 1.82 21.50 -3.05
N GLY A 211 1.40 22.23 -2.02
CA GLY A 211 0.04 22.75 -1.87
C GLY A 211 -0.91 21.84 -1.09
N ALA A 212 -0.39 20.92 -0.30
CA ALA A 212 -1.23 20.27 0.70
C ALA A 212 -1.69 21.32 1.74
N ASN A 213 -3.00 21.32 2.03
CA ASN A 213 -3.56 22.18 3.05
C ASN A 213 -3.20 21.65 4.45
N VAL A 214 -2.54 22.47 5.25
CA VAL A 214 -2.00 22.09 6.57
C VAL A 214 -3.11 21.80 7.58
N ASP A 215 -4.27 22.50 7.48
CA ASP A 215 -5.37 22.44 8.45
C ASP A 215 -6.63 21.74 7.92
N GLU A 216 -6.51 20.91 6.86
CA GLU A 216 -7.59 20.00 6.48
C GLU A 216 -7.98 19.11 7.66
N GLN A 217 -9.28 18.81 7.76
CA GLN A 217 -9.86 18.07 8.87
C GLN A 217 -10.49 16.76 8.38
N ASP A 218 -10.25 15.67 9.10
CA ASP A 218 -10.99 14.42 8.91
C ASP A 218 -12.38 14.49 9.59
N GLN A 219 -13.17 13.40 9.53
CA GLN A 219 -14.51 13.35 10.14
C GLN A 219 -14.51 13.57 11.66
N SER A 220 -13.40 13.32 12.34
CA SER A 220 -13.20 13.61 13.76
C SER A 220 -12.69 15.04 14.00
N ARG A 221 -12.65 15.86 12.94
CA ARG A 221 -12.02 17.17 12.91
C ARG A 221 -10.52 17.14 13.26
N TRP A 222 -9.87 16.00 13.13
CA TRP A 222 -8.42 15.91 13.34
C TRP A 222 -7.67 16.45 12.12
N THR A 223 -6.67 17.29 12.40
CA THR A 223 -5.72 17.81 11.41
C THR A 223 -4.46 16.93 11.34
N ALA A 224 -3.57 17.21 10.40
CA ALA A 224 -2.26 16.57 10.36
C ALA A 224 -1.47 16.80 11.65
N LEU A 225 -1.56 18.01 12.25
CA LEU A 225 -0.93 18.33 13.53
C LEU A 225 -1.54 17.50 14.68
N THR A 226 -2.85 17.35 14.73
CA THR A 226 -3.53 16.52 15.74
C THR A 226 -3.05 15.07 15.67
N TRP A 227 -2.92 14.51 14.46
CA TRP A 227 -2.38 13.17 14.26
C TRP A 227 -0.91 13.05 14.70
N ALA A 228 -0.07 14.05 14.37
CA ALA A 228 1.32 14.08 14.80
C ALA A 228 1.43 14.14 16.33
N VAL A 229 0.63 14.98 17.00
CA VAL A 229 0.57 15.09 18.46
C VAL A 229 0.13 13.77 19.09
N LYS A 230 -0.97 13.18 18.61
CA LYS A 230 -1.49 11.90 19.12
C LYS A 230 -0.50 10.74 19.00
N LYS A 231 0.40 10.79 18.03
CA LYS A 231 1.46 9.80 17.81
C LYS A 231 2.83 10.22 18.34
N ALA A 232 2.89 11.35 19.04
CA ALA A 232 4.13 11.94 19.58
C ALA A 232 5.23 12.16 18.50
N GLN A 233 4.84 12.48 17.27
CA GLN A 233 5.75 12.72 16.13
C GLN A 233 6.27 14.16 16.19
N VAL A 234 7.25 14.42 17.05
CA VAL A 234 7.71 15.78 17.38
C VAL A 234 8.27 16.52 16.17
N GLU A 235 9.10 15.87 15.35
CA GLU A 235 9.71 16.52 14.18
C GLU A 235 8.68 16.84 13.08
N VAL A 236 7.67 16.01 12.95
CA VAL A 236 6.52 16.29 12.06
C VAL A 236 5.72 17.47 12.58
N ALA A 237 5.42 17.49 13.90
CA ALA A 237 4.70 18.61 14.52
C ALA A 237 5.45 19.93 14.35
N LYS A 238 6.78 19.96 14.56
CA LYS A 238 7.62 21.13 14.26
C LYS A 238 7.47 21.61 12.82
N THR A 239 7.52 20.68 11.87
CA THR A 239 7.39 21.00 10.44
C THR A 239 6.01 21.58 10.13
N LEU A 240 4.94 20.97 10.64
CA LEU A 240 3.56 21.44 10.45
C LEU A 240 3.35 22.84 11.05
N ILE A 241 3.80 23.07 12.28
CA ILE A 241 3.70 24.37 12.94
C ILE A 241 4.49 25.44 12.18
N ALA A 242 5.72 25.13 11.71
CA ALA A 242 6.52 26.04 10.91
C ALA A 242 5.85 26.40 9.56
N LYS A 243 4.94 25.55 9.07
CA LYS A 243 4.12 25.76 7.87
C LYS A 243 2.73 26.34 8.17
N GLY A 244 2.50 26.81 9.40
CA GLY A 244 1.32 27.55 9.78
C GLY A 244 0.15 26.72 10.31
N ALA A 245 0.38 25.47 10.74
CA ALA A 245 -0.66 24.65 11.36
C ALA A 245 -1.23 25.34 12.62
N ASP A 246 -2.56 25.29 12.77
CA ASP A 246 -3.26 25.84 13.94
C ASP A 246 -2.95 25.02 15.20
N VAL A 247 -2.21 25.65 16.14
CA VAL A 247 -1.83 25.05 17.41
C VAL A 247 -2.95 25.08 18.47
N ASP A 248 -4.02 25.80 18.21
CA ASP A 248 -5.19 25.91 19.10
C ASP A 248 -6.38 25.09 18.64
N HIS A 249 -6.14 24.21 17.66
CA HIS A 249 -7.18 23.34 17.10
C HIS A 249 -7.81 22.41 18.14
N GLU A 250 -9.14 22.24 18.02
CA GLU A 250 -9.94 21.33 18.86
C GLU A 250 -10.59 20.26 17.97
N ASP A 251 -10.63 19.03 18.43
CA ASP A 251 -11.30 17.93 17.74
C ASP A 251 -12.84 18.02 17.80
N SER A 252 -13.54 17.06 17.22
CA SER A 252 -15.01 17.00 17.21
C SER A 252 -15.65 16.89 18.61
N GLU A 253 -14.87 16.49 19.60
CA GLU A 253 -15.32 16.42 21.00
C GLU A 253 -14.97 17.68 21.80
N GLY A 254 -14.40 18.70 21.16
CA GLY A 254 -13.93 19.92 21.81
C GLY A 254 -12.68 19.68 22.67
N THR A 255 -11.86 18.68 22.31
CA THR A 255 -10.60 18.41 23.00
C THR A 255 -9.49 19.26 22.43
N PRO A 256 -8.92 20.22 23.19
CA PRO A 256 -7.82 21.03 22.70
C PRO A 256 -6.54 20.19 22.49
N ILE A 257 -5.73 20.57 21.52
CA ILE A 257 -4.52 19.81 21.13
C ILE A 257 -3.52 19.61 22.29
N LEU A 258 -3.43 20.59 23.21
CA LEU A 258 -2.55 20.48 24.40
C LEU A 258 -2.99 19.34 25.33
N HIS A 259 -4.30 19.07 25.45
CA HIS A 259 -4.80 17.91 26.22
C HIS A 259 -4.35 16.59 25.60
N LEU A 260 -4.39 16.49 24.27
CA LEU A 260 -3.90 15.32 23.54
C LEU A 260 -2.39 15.13 23.73
N ALA A 261 -1.61 16.21 23.74
CA ALA A 261 -0.17 16.16 24.00
C ALA A 261 0.12 15.64 25.41
N VAL A 262 -0.60 16.13 26.42
CA VAL A 262 -0.49 15.66 27.81
C VAL A 262 -0.87 14.19 27.91
N ASP A 263 -1.91 13.76 27.20
CA ASP A 263 -2.35 12.35 27.20
C ASP A 263 -1.28 11.39 26.68
N THR A 264 -0.45 11.82 25.72
CA THR A 264 0.69 11.02 25.23
C THR A 264 1.87 10.96 26.20
N SER A 265 1.89 11.80 27.24
CA SER A 265 3.01 11.98 28.16
C SER A 265 4.34 12.39 27.49
N SER A 266 4.29 12.94 26.28
CA SER A 266 5.47 13.43 25.56
C SER A 266 5.87 14.81 26.05
N LEU A 267 6.91 14.88 26.85
CA LEU A 267 7.44 16.13 27.37
C LEU A 267 7.87 17.09 26.26
N GLU A 268 8.52 16.54 25.21
CA GLU A 268 8.99 17.32 24.08
C GLU A 268 7.84 17.92 23.26
N MET A 269 6.74 17.16 23.07
CA MET A 269 5.55 17.65 22.37
C MET A 269 4.88 18.77 23.16
N VAL A 270 4.74 18.61 24.48
CA VAL A 270 4.18 19.65 25.35
C VAL A 270 5.05 20.92 25.28
N LYS A 271 6.38 20.80 25.39
CA LYS A 271 7.31 21.92 25.22
C LYS A 271 7.11 22.63 23.89
N LEU A 272 7.09 21.87 22.79
CA LEU A 272 6.91 22.40 21.45
C LEU A 272 5.63 23.25 21.32
N LEU A 273 4.50 22.73 21.80
CA LEU A 273 3.23 23.46 21.75
C LEU A 273 3.26 24.74 22.60
N LEU A 274 3.85 24.67 23.82
CA LEU A 274 3.99 25.84 24.70
C LEU A 274 4.91 26.93 24.10
N GLU A 275 6.02 26.53 23.48
CA GLU A 275 6.93 27.43 22.76
C GLU A 275 6.23 28.14 21.60
N ASN A 276 5.26 27.48 20.99
CA ASN A 276 4.43 28.04 19.91
C ASN A 276 3.12 28.68 20.40
N LYS A 277 3.06 29.03 21.71
CA LYS A 277 2.02 29.85 22.34
C LYS A 277 0.62 29.23 22.30
N VAL A 278 0.52 27.91 22.34
CA VAL A 278 -0.77 27.21 22.49
C VAL A 278 -1.55 27.77 23.68
N ASN A 279 -2.87 27.87 23.55
CA ASN A 279 -3.73 28.35 24.62
C ASN A 279 -3.75 27.39 25.82
N VAL A 280 -2.91 27.67 26.83
CA VAL A 280 -2.79 26.85 28.05
C VAL A 280 -4.04 26.87 28.94
N LYS A 281 -4.98 27.80 28.67
CA LYS A 281 -6.24 27.96 29.44
C LYS A 281 -7.43 27.32 28.72
N ALA A 282 -7.21 26.73 27.54
CA ALA A 282 -8.27 26.03 26.82
C ALA A 282 -8.85 24.91 27.69
N ARG A 283 -10.18 24.73 27.59
CA ARG A 283 -10.94 23.75 28.37
C ARG A 283 -11.63 22.78 27.44
N ASP A 284 -11.62 21.53 27.83
CA ASP A 284 -12.41 20.50 27.15
C ASP A 284 -13.91 20.63 27.46
N LYS A 285 -14.72 19.76 26.90
CA LYS A 285 -16.18 19.70 27.12
C LYS A 285 -16.61 19.50 28.58
N TYR A 286 -15.70 19.08 29.43
CA TYR A 286 -15.92 18.92 30.88
C TYR A 286 -15.44 20.13 31.68
N GLY A 287 -14.97 21.17 31.02
CA GLY A 287 -14.41 22.37 31.63
C GLY A 287 -13.01 22.19 32.23
N LEU A 288 -12.34 21.07 31.94
CA LEU A 288 -11.01 20.74 32.45
C LEU A 288 -9.92 21.34 31.56
N THR A 289 -8.84 21.83 32.18
CA THR A 289 -7.66 22.34 31.48
C THR A 289 -6.59 21.23 31.32
N ALA A 290 -5.64 21.42 30.42
CA ALA A 290 -4.49 20.53 30.24
C ALA A 290 -3.67 20.36 31.53
N TYR A 291 -3.67 21.38 32.43
CA TYR A 291 -3.05 21.30 33.74
C TYR A 291 -3.67 20.21 34.61
N VAL A 292 -5.00 20.12 34.63
CA VAL A 292 -5.72 19.09 35.40
C VAL A 292 -5.42 17.69 34.82
N TYR A 293 -5.35 17.55 33.50
CA TYR A 293 -4.94 16.30 32.87
C TYR A 293 -3.52 15.90 33.24
N ALA A 294 -2.57 16.85 33.25
CA ALA A 294 -1.19 16.59 33.68
C ALA A 294 -1.10 16.11 35.13
N LEU A 295 -1.86 16.71 36.05
CA LEU A 295 -1.96 16.26 37.43
C LEU A 295 -2.50 14.83 37.55
N LYS A 296 -3.57 14.50 36.80
CA LYS A 296 -4.14 13.15 36.79
C LYS A 296 -3.18 12.11 36.22
N LYS A 297 -2.37 12.47 35.23
CA LYS A 297 -1.33 11.59 34.64
C LYS A 297 -0.11 11.40 35.59
N GLY A 298 0.09 12.30 36.54
CA GLY A 298 1.16 12.19 37.53
C GLY A 298 2.56 12.45 36.96
N ASN A 299 2.70 13.17 35.83
CA ASN A 299 4.01 13.56 35.32
C ASN A 299 4.42 14.95 35.84
N PRO A 300 5.36 15.02 36.82
CA PRO A 300 5.68 16.27 37.50
C PRO A 300 6.36 17.30 36.59
N GLU A 301 7.09 16.86 35.56
CA GLU A 301 7.76 17.75 34.62
C GLU A 301 6.75 18.45 33.70
N ILE A 302 5.76 17.69 33.17
CA ILE A 302 4.68 18.26 32.36
C ILE A 302 3.82 19.22 33.22
N VAL A 303 3.48 18.83 34.46
CA VAL A 303 2.74 19.68 35.39
C VAL A 303 3.47 21.01 35.60
N LYS A 304 4.79 20.94 35.85
CA LYS A 304 5.62 22.13 36.02
C LYS A 304 5.62 23.02 34.79
N LEU A 305 5.85 22.44 33.60
CA LEU A 305 5.87 23.20 32.33
C LEU A 305 4.57 23.94 32.09
N ILE A 306 3.43 23.26 32.21
CA ILE A 306 2.11 23.87 31.97
C ILE A 306 1.84 24.96 33.01
N LYS A 307 2.21 24.74 34.29
CA LYS A 307 2.09 25.73 35.35
C LYS A 307 2.93 26.98 35.07
N ASP A 308 4.21 26.79 34.70
CA ASP A 308 5.13 27.89 34.38
C ASP A 308 4.65 28.71 33.16
N ALA A 309 3.96 28.06 32.21
CA ALA A 309 3.30 28.72 31.07
C ALA A 309 1.96 29.40 31.44
N GLY A 310 1.53 29.38 32.71
CA GLY A 310 0.31 30.03 33.19
C GLY A 310 -0.94 29.15 33.22
N GLY A 311 -0.79 27.84 33.06
CA GLY A 311 -1.87 26.87 33.19
C GLY A 311 -2.35 26.77 34.65
N LYS A 312 -3.68 26.67 34.81
CA LYS A 312 -4.38 26.63 36.10
C LYS A 312 -5.54 25.64 36.05
N TYR A 313 -6.17 25.39 37.19
CA TYR A 313 -7.41 24.63 37.30
C TYR A 313 -8.54 25.23 36.50
#